data_c8b5bd80cb85090fe65324eb2c3cdb06
#
_entry.id   c8b5bd80cb85090fe65324eb2c3cdb06
#
_cell.length_a   1.000
_cell.length_b   1.000
_cell.length_c   1.000
_cell.angle_alpha   90.00
_cell.angle_beta   90.00
_cell.angle_gamma   90.00
#
_symmetry.space_group_name_H-M   'P 1'
#
loop_
_entity.id
_entity.type
_entity.pdbx_description
1 polymer ?
#
loop_
_entity_poly.entity_id
_entity_poly.type
_entity_poly.pdbx_seq_one_letter_code
_entity_poly.pdbx_strand_id
1 'polypeptide(L)'
;IDDGKEYVIGRPRTLTPVSPKKGNNMTSVEDGFINCACPAIMKHLMTSADSVFVIDELGYLESSCIPFQENIKSLLDNSRVLAVIRKQSTEFLDSIKSRSDVLLIDIDNTFSSISCIIMASGMSKRFGTNKLLASFNNNTLFENAINISHFVSFGKTLAVTRHDELVQICEREHIHCIKHNMPYRNDMVRLGVSRILKETNRHKSCCTQGILFLPSDQPLITKTSLQLLCLLFIYYNSSYFACNSTDKS
;
A
#
# COMPACT_ATOMS: atom_id res chain seq x y z
N ILE A 1 -4.67 -26.76 -7.82
CA ILE A 1 -5.21 -27.22 -9.13
C ILE A 1 -6.28 -28.26 -8.82
N ASP A 2 -7.43 -28.12 -9.45
CA ASP A 2 -8.65 -28.87 -9.11
C ASP A 2 -8.61 -30.39 -9.35
N ASP A 3 -7.54 -30.93 -9.94
CA ASP A 3 -7.41 -32.37 -10.22
C ASP A 3 -6.67 -33.13 -9.11
N GLY A 4 -6.20 -32.43 -8.07
CA GLY A 4 -5.46 -33.01 -6.96
C GLY A 4 -4.10 -33.60 -7.31
N LYS A 5 -3.59 -33.36 -8.52
CA LYS A 5 -2.27 -33.82 -8.97
C LYS A 5 -1.22 -32.78 -8.68
N GLU A 6 -0.03 -33.23 -8.33
CA GLU A 6 1.15 -32.39 -8.13
C GLU A 6 2.05 -32.42 -9.37
N TYR A 7 2.54 -31.26 -9.75
CA TYR A 7 3.46 -31.11 -10.89
C TYR A 7 4.70 -30.34 -10.46
N VAL A 8 5.86 -30.82 -10.92
CA VAL A 8 7.14 -30.18 -10.63
C VAL A 8 7.37 -29.05 -11.61
N ILE A 9 7.43 -27.80 -11.11
CA ILE A 9 7.72 -26.60 -11.92
C ILE A 9 9.17 -26.09 -11.74
N GLY A 10 9.89 -26.61 -10.74
CA GLY A 10 11.28 -26.24 -10.48
C GLY A 10 12.04 -27.35 -9.76
N ARG A 11 13.34 -27.43 -10.03
CA ARG A 11 14.25 -28.35 -9.35
C ARG A 11 15.45 -27.60 -8.77
N PRO A 12 15.98 -28.01 -7.59
CA PRO A 12 17.21 -27.43 -7.06
C PRO A 12 18.34 -27.51 -8.09
N ARG A 13 19.10 -26.42 -8.26
CA ARG A 13 20.34 -26.47 -9.03
C ARG A 13 21.34 -27.31 -8.26
N THR A 14 21.97 -28.28 -8.92
CA THR A 14 23.16 -28.97 -8.41
C THR A 14 24.27 -27.92 -8.29
N LEU A 15 24.59 -27.52 -7.05
CA LEU A 15 25.65 -26.57 -6.77
C LEU A 15 27.00 -27.23 -7.06
N THR A 16 27.72 -26.77 -8.07
CA THR A 16 29.18 -26.92 -8.10
C THR A 16 29.79 -26.00 -7.04
N PRO A 17 30.91 -26.38 -6.36
CA PRO A 17 31.40 -25.70 -5.16
C PRO A 17 31.95 -24.26 -5.36
N VAL A 18 31.78 -23.64 -6.50
CA VAL A 18 32.35 -22.34 -6.83
C VAL A 18 31.24 -21.29 -6.88
N SER A 19 31.19 -20.47 -5.86
CA SER A 19 30.38 -19.26 -5.62
C SER A 19 28.94 -19.46 -5.16
N PRO A 20 28.61 -19.13 -3.89
CA PRO A 20 27.25 -18.89 -3.48
C PRO A 20 26.84 -17.48 -3.90
N LYS A 21 26.42 -17.27 -5.12
CA LYS A 21 25.62 -16.09 -5.44
C LYS A 21 24.26 -16.27 -4.76
N LYS A 22 23.93 -15.42 -3.81
CA LYS A 22 22.57 -15.25 -3.27
C LYS A 22 21.63 -14.94 -4.46
N GLY A 23 20.87 -15.94 -4.93
CA GLY A 23 19.89 -15.77 -6.01
C GLY A 23 19.54 -17.12 -6.63
N ASN A 24 18.33 -17.29 -7.03
CA ASN A 24 17.73 -18.31 -7.87
C ASN A 24 18.35 -19.71 -7.77
N ASN A 25 18.08 -20.42 -6.68
CA ASN A 25 18.63 -21.75 -6.41
C ASN A 25 17.88 -22.88 -7.14
N MET A 26 16.89 -22.54 -7.98
CA MET A 26 16.09 -23.54 -8.71
C MET A 26 16.21 -23.33 -10.22
N THR A 27 16.07 -24.41 -10.97
CA THR A 27 15.94 -24.41 -12.43
C THR A 27 14.50 -24.71 -12.78
N SER A 28 13.96 -24.02 -13.77
CA SER A 28 12.62 -24.22 -14.29
C SER A 28 12.45 -25.63 -14.87
N VAL A 29 11.26 -26.19 -14.72
CA VAL A 29 10.82 -27.44 -15.35
C VAL A 29 9.59 -27.11 -16.18
N GLU A 30 9.78 -26.90 -17.49
CA GLU A 30 8.73 -26.42 -18.38
C GLU A 30 7.53 -27.38 -18.50
N ASP A 31 7.78 -28.70 -18.42
CA ASP A 31 6.73 -29.72 -18.48
C ASP A 31 5.63 -29.50 -17.42
N GLY A 32 5.99 -29.03 -16.24
CA GLY A 32 5.03 -28.72 -15.18
C GLY A 32 4.11 -27.54 -15.56
N PHE A 33 4.66 -26.52 -16.19
CA PHE A 33 3.86 -25.40 -16.69
C PHE A 33 2.95 -25.81 -17.85
N ILE A 34 3.50 -26.52 -18.84
CA ILE A 34 2.79 -26.92 -20.07
C ILE A 34 1.66 -27.92 -19.74
N ASN A 35 1.93 -28.92 -18.90
CA ASN A 35 0.99 -30.01 -18.64
C ASN A 35 -0.01 -29.71 -17.50
N CYS A 36 0.20 -28.65 -16.76
CA CYS A 36 -0.64 -28.30 -15.61
C CYS A 36 -1.19 -26.86 -15.71
N ALA A 37 -0.32 -25.86 -15.65
CA ALA A 37 -0.75 -24.47 -15.55
C ALA A 37 -1.45 -23.99 -16.83
N CYS A 38 -0.90 -24.30 -18.02
CA CYS A 38 -1.52 -23.92 -19.28
C CYS A 38 -2.92 -24.51 -19.47
N PRO A 39 -3.18 -25.81 -19.24
CA PRO A 39 -4.53 -26.37 -19.30
C PRO A 39 -5.50 -25.75 -18.30
N ALA A 40 -5.04 -25.41 -17.08
CA ALA A 40 -5.89 -24.77 -16.08
C ALA A 40 -6.31 -23.36 -16.50
N ILE A 41 -5.40 -22.57 -17.08
CA ILE A 41 -5.68 -21.25 -17.64
C ILE A 41 -6.68 -21.39 -18.80
N MET A 42 -6.42 -22.27 -19.72
CA MET A 42 -7.29 -22.49 -20.89
C MET A 42 -8.71 -22.91 -20.47
N LYS A 43 -8.84 -23.81 -19.50
CA LYS A 43 -10.13 -24.20 -18.93
C LYS A 43 -10.86 -22.99 -18.33
N HIS A 44 -10.16 -22.17 -17.55
CA HIS A 44 -10.76 -20.95 -16.98
C HIS A 44 -11.27 -20.00 -18.06
N LEU A 45 -10.47 -19.72 -19.08
CA LEU A 45 -10.85 -18.85 -20.20
C LEU A 45 -12.09 -19.34 -20.95
N MET A 46 -12.31 -20.67 -21.00
CA MET A 46 -13.46 -21.27 -21.69
C MET A 46 -14.73 -21.31 -20.82
N THR A 47 -14.61 -21.32 -19.48
CA THR A 47 -15.74 -21.69 -18.61
C THR A 47 -16.17 -20.65 -17.59
N SER A 48 -15.33 -19.65 -17.28
CA SER A 48 -15.47 -18.87 -16.02
C SER A 48 -15.38 -17.36 -16.21
N ALA A 49 -16.19 -16.80 -17.10
CA ALA A 49 -16.15 -15.36 -17.44
C ALA A 49 -16.28 -14.37 -16.25
N ASP A 50 -16.93 -14.78 -15.15
CA ASP A 50 -17.17 -13.89 -13.98
C ASP A 50 -16.31 -14.19 -12.75
N SER A 51 -15.48 -15.21 -12.78
CA SER A 51 -14.62 -15.57 -11.65
C SER A 51 -13.25 -14.87 -11.70
N VAL A 52 -12.60 -14.78 -10.54
CA VAL A 52 -11.24 -14.27 -10.42
C VAL A 52 -10.27 -15.42 -10.51
N PHE A 53 -9.30 -15.36 -11.41
CA PHE A 53 -8.21 -16.32 -11.46
C PHE A 53 -7.10 -15.92 -10.47
N VAL A 54 -6.71 -16.83 -9.59
CA VAL A 54 -5.69 -16.55 -8.56
C VAL A 54 -4.38 -17.23 -8.94
N ILE A 55 -3.29 -16.45 -8.94
CA ILE A 55 -1.93 -16.95 -9.15
C ILE A 55 -1.14 -16.68 -7.88
N ASP A 56 -0.72 -17.73 -7.20
CA ASP A 56 -0.02 -17.64 -5.92
C ASP A 56 1.33 -16.92 -6.05
N GLU A 57 2.10 -17.23 -7.11
CA GLU A 57 3.35 -16.52 -7.37
C GLU A 57 3.75 -16.58 -8.85
N LEU A 58 4.25 -15.44 -9.36
CA LEU A 58 4.98 -15.33 -10.62
C LEU A 58 6.42 -14.86 -10.33
N GLY A 59 7.41 -15.60 -10.79
CA GLY A 59 8.81 -15.32 -10.55
C GLY A 59 9.70 -15.57 -11.76
N TYR A 60 10.93 -15.99 -11.52
CA TYR A 60 11.90 -16.22 -12.60
C TYR A 60 11.78 -17.60 -13.25
N LEU A 61 11.09 -18.56 -12.60
CA LEU A 61 10.92 -19.91 -13.13
C LEU A 61 10.09 -19.91 -14.41
N GLU A 62 9.13 -18.99 -14.49
CA GLU A 62 8.22 -18.81 -15.62
C GLU A 62 8.90 -18.16 -16.82
N SER A 63 10.07 -17.55 -16.63
CA SER A 63 10.75 -16.74 -17.64
C SER A 63 11.30 -17.55 -18.82
N SER A 64 11.44 -18.89 -18.68
CA SER A 64 11.91 -19.76 -19.78
C SER A 64 10.75 -20.40 -20.55
N CYS A 65 9.55 -20.50 -19.97
CA CYS A 65 8.41 -21.20 -20.56
C CYS A 65 7.53 -20.24 -21.39
N ILE A 66 7.85 -20.07 -22.66
CA ILE A 66 7.10 -19.17 -23.56
C ILE A 66 5.60 -19.53 -23.65
N PRO A 67 5.19 -20.81 -23.82
CA PRO A 67 3.78 -21.14 -23.87
C PRO A 67 3.00 -20.71 -22.60
N PHE A 68 3.61 -20.81 -21.43
CA PHE A 68 3.00 -20.33 -20.18
C PHE A 68 2.86 -18.79 -20.19
N GLN A 69 3.88 -18.08 -20.62
CA GLN A 69 3.83 -16.61 -20.69
C GLN A 69 2.73 -16.11 -21.65
N GLU A 70 2.54 -16.77 -22.78
CA GLU A 70 1.46 -16.47 -23.73
C GLU A 70 0.07 -16.72 -23.10
N ASN A 71 -0.08 -17.82 -22.39
CA ASN A 71 -1.32 -18.11 -21.65
C ASN A 71 -1.61 -17.07 -20.56
N ILE A 72 -0.60 -16.61 -19.82
CA ILE A 72 -0.75 -15.52 -18.82
C ILE A 72 -1.16 -14.21 -19.51
N LYS A 73 -0.57 -13.86 -20.62
CA LYS A 73 -0.98 -12.66 -21.39
C LYS A 73 -2.45 -12.74 -21.80
N SER A 74 -2.85 -13.87 -22.38
CA SER A 74 -4.25 -14.11 -22.76
C SER A 74 -5.20 -14.07 -21.56
N LEU A 75 -4.78 -14.61 -20.41
CA LEU A 75 -5.54 -14.56 -19.18
C LEU A 75 -5.73 -13.11 -18.66
N LEU A 76 -4.68 -12.30 -18.70
CA LEU A 76 -4.75 -10.89 -18.31
C LEU A 76 -5.63 -10.05 -19.25
N ASP A 77 -5.67 -10.41 -20.54
CA ASP A 77 -6.50 -9.72 -21.54
C ASP A 77 -8.01 -10.03 -21.41
N ASN A 78 -8.35 -11.21 -20.85
CA ASN A 78 -9.72 -11.73 -20.94
C ASN A 78 -10.36 -12.05 -19.58
N SER A 79 -9.66 -11.88 -18.47
CA SER A 79 -10.14 -12.29 -17.15
C SER A 79 -9.69 -11.36 -16.04
N ARG A 80 -10.42 -11.39 -14.92
CA ARG A 80 -9.97 -10.75 -13.68
C ARG A 80 -8.95 -11.65 -13.00
N VAL A 81 -7.76 -11.13 -12.74
CA VAL A 81 -6.63 -11.87 -12.15
C VAL A 81 -6.17 -11.24 -10.85
N LEU A 82 -5.94 -12.05 -9.84
CA LEU A 82 -5.20 -11.69 -8.63
C LEU A 82 -3.91 -12.49 -8.60
N ALA A 83 -2.77 -11.83 -8.67
CA ALA A 83 -1.48 -12.50 -8.73
C ALA A 83 -0.48 -11.90 -7.74
N VAL A 84 0.37 -12.73 -7.15
CA VAL A 84 1.58 -12.30 -6.47
C VAL A 84 2.73 -12.32 -7.48
N ILE A 85 3.47 -11.22 -7.56
CA ILE A 85 4.64 -11.08 -8.43
C ILE A 85 5.88 -10.85 -7.57
N ARG A 86 6.94 -11.63 -7.78
CA ARG A 86 8.21 -11.40 -7.10
C ARG A 86 8.84 -10.07 -7.50
N LYS A 87 9.50 -9.42 -6.53
CA LYS A 87 10.31 -8.21 -6.74
C LYS A 87 11.61 -8.54 -7.50
N GLN A 88 11.46 -9.04 -8.72
CA GLN A 88 12.55 -9.40 -9.62
C GLN A 88 12.32 -8.72 -10.96
N SER A 89 13.39 -8.50 -11.72
CA SER A 89 13.33 -7.98 -13.08
C SER A 89 13.62 -9.13 -14.05
N THR A 90 12.63 -9.47 -14.86
CA THR A 90 12.75 -10.30 -16.05
C THR A 90 11.87 -9.67 -17.13
N GLU A 91 12.18 -9.91 -18.40
CA GLU A 91 11.39 -9.35 -19.50
C GLU A 91 9.89 -9.68 -19.36
N PHE A 92 9.57 -10.91 -18.97
CA PHE A 92 8.21 -11.35 -18.73
C PHE A 92 7.53 -10.58 -17.59
N LEU A 93 8.13 -10.53 -16.40
CA LEU A 93 7.55 -9.85 -15.24
C LEU A 93 7.42 -8.33 -15.48
N ASP A 94 8.42 -7.74 -16.12
CA ASP A 94 8.42 -6.31 -16.39
C ASP A 94 7.38 -5.94 -17.46
N SER A 95 7.10 -6.85 -18.41
CA SER A 95 5.99 -6.70 -19.36
C SER A 95 4.61 -6.67 -18.66
N ILE A 96 4.41 -7.49 -17.62
CA ILE A 96 3.17 -7.47 -16.82
C ILE A 96 3.06 -6.19 -15.99
N LYS A 97 4.15 -5.81 -15.30
CA LYS A 97 4.17 -4.63 -14.41
C LYS A 97 3.95 -3.32 -15.16
N SER A 98 4.33 -3.25 -16.45
CA SER A 98 4.20 -2.06 -17.28
C SER A 98 2.83 -1.90 -17.93
N ARG A 99 1.92 -2.87 -17.80
CA ARG A 99 0.56 -2.78 -18.35
C ARG A 99 -0.24 -1.68 -17.66
N SER A 100 -1.02 -0.93 -18.43
CA SER A 100 -1.89 0.15 -17.93
C SER A 100 -3.15 -0.36 -17.20
N ASP A 101 -3.54 -1.62 -17.44
CA ASP A 101 -4.69 -2.30 -16.84
C ASP A 101 -4.30 -3.15 -15.61
N VAL A 102 -3.05 -3.12 -15.18
CA VAL A 102 -2.56 -3.79 -13.97
C VAL A 102 -2.39 -2.78 -12.83
N LEU A 103 -3.03 -3.04 -11.69
CA LEU A 103 -2.74 -2.36 -10.44
C LEU A 103 -1.63 -3.10 -9.71
N LEU A 104 -0.44 -2.52 -9.69
CA LEU A 104 0.70 -3.07 -8.95
C LEU A 104 0.74 -2.49 -7.54
N ILE A 105 0.64 -3.36 -6.53
CA ILE A 105 0.71 -2.99 -5.11
C ILE A 105 1.99 -3.57 -4.50
N ASP A 106 2.89 -2.71 -4.04
CA ASP A 106 4.05 -3.13 -3.26
C ASP A 106 3.62 -3.36 -1.81
N ILE A 107 3.46 -4.62 -1.40
CA ILE A 107 2.99 -4.98 -0.06
C ILE A 107 3.93 -4.56 1.08
N ASP A 108 5.23 -4.37 0.80
CA ASP A 108 6.18 -3.89 1.82
C ASP A 108 6.13 -2.36 1.97
N ASN A 109 5.70 -1.65 0.91
CA ASN A 109 5.71 -0.19 0.86
C ASN A 109 4.42 0.38 0.24
N THR A 110 3.28 -0.23 0.50
CA THR A 110 2.00 0.04 -0.17
C THR A 110 1.65 1.54 -0.19
N PHE A 111 1.85 2.23 0.92
CA PHE A 111 1.44 3.64 1.06
C PHE A 111 2.63 4.60 1.16
N SER A 112 3.84 4.17 0.79
CA SER A 112 5.05 5.00 0.87
C SER A 112 5.01 6.24 -0.03
N SER A 113 4.21 6.23 -1.09
CA SER A 113 3.97 7.40 -1.95
C SER A 113 2.94 8.39 -1.38
N ILE A 114 2.30 8.07 -0.26
CA ILE A 114 1.34 8.94 0.42
C ILE A 114 1.96 9.46 1.71
N SER A 115 1.86 10.77 1.94
CA SER A 115 2.23 11.39 3.22
C SER A 115 0.99 11.67 4.06
N CYS A 116 1.10 11.58 5.39
CA CYS A 116 0.00 11.85 6.32
C CYS A 116 0.27 13.11 7.14
N ILE A 117 -0.72 14.00 7.22
CA ILE A 117 -0.73 15.15 8.13
C ILE A 117 -1.81 14.95 9.17
N ILE A 118 -1.42 14.71 10.43
CA ILE A 118 -2.33 14.62 11.57
C ILE A 118 -2.72 16.04 12.00
N MET A 119 -4.01 16.35 11.88
CA MET A 119 -4.59 17.65 12.13
C MET A 119 -5.00 17.78 13.60
N ALA A 120 -4.19 18.46 14.43
CA ALA A 120 -4.34 18.47 15.89
C ALA A 120 -4.35 19.89 16.51
N SER A 121 -4.89 20.88 15.80
CA SER A 121 -4.88 22.29 16.24
C SER A 121 -6.23 22.85 16.68
N GLY A 122 -7.23 21.98 16.88
CA GLY A 122 -8.57 22.38 17.34
C GLY A 122 -8.53 23.05 18.72
N MET A 123 -9.24 24.17 18.90
CA MET A 123 -9.23 24.93 20.15
C MET A 123 -10.15 24.33 21.23
N SER A 124 -10.92 23.32 20.95
CA SER A 124 -11.82 22.60 21.89
C SER A 124 -12.70 23.53 22.75
N LYS A 125 -13.07 24.74 22.25
CA LYS A 125 -13.76 25.81 23.02
C LYS A 125 -15.02 25.35 23.75
N ARG A 126 -15.75 24.40 23.19
CA ARG A 126 -17.00 23.86 23.76
C ARG A 126 -16.76 22.72 24.76
N PHE A 127 -15.57 22.15 24.80
CA PHE A 127 -15.24 20.99 25.62
C PHE A 127 -14.63 21.38 26.99
N GLY A 128 -14.23 22.65 27.16
CA GLY A 128 -13.64 23.18 28.40
C GLY A 128 -12.18 22.80 28.63
N THR A 129 -11.73 21.66 28.07
CA THR A 129 -10.35 21.16 28.10
C THR A 129 -9.92 20.77 26.70
N ASN A 130 -8.65 20.38 26.51
CA ASN A 130 -8.19 19.90 25.23
C ASN A 130 -8.86 18.55 24.89
N LYS A 131 -9.87 18.58 23.99
CA LYS A 131 -10.61 17.38 23.55
C LYS A 131 -9.70 16.25 23.09
N LEU A 132 -8.55 16.57 22.48
CA LEU A 132 -7.62 15.59 21.90
C LEU A 132 -6.91 14.73 22.95
N LEU A 133 -6.93 15.19 24.24
CA LEU A 133 -6.45 14.43 25.39
C LEU A 133 -7.53 13.58 26.05
N ALA A 134 -8.79 13.66 25.57
CA ALA A 134 -9.87 12.82 26.09
C ALA A 134 -9.58 11.34 25.82
N SER A 135 -9.86 10.50 26.82
CA SER A 135 -9.62 9.05 26.73
C SER A 135 -10.64 8.37 25.82
N PHE A 136 -10.14 7.49 24.95
CA PHE A 136 -10.91 6.61 24.09
C PHE A 136 -10.16 5.29 23.91
N ASN A 137 -10.75 4.17 24.31
CA ASN A 137 -10.14 2.82 24.18
C ASN A 137 -8.70 2.74 24.74
N ASN A 138 -8.49 3.20 25.98
CA ASN A 138 -7.21 3.21 26.69
C ASN A 138 -6.11 4.15 26.13
N ASN A 139 -6.42 4.94 25.11
CA ASN A 139 -5.54 5.97 24.55
C ASN A 139 -6.25 7.32 24.55
N THR A 140 -5.55 8.39 24.31
CA THR A 140 -6.17 9.67 23.97
C THR A 140 -6.65 9.66 22.51
N LEU A 141 -7.55 10.55 22.15
CA LEU A 141 -7.98 10.72 20.75
C LEU A 141 -6.80 10.99 19.82
N PHE A 142 -5.82 11.76 20.30
CA PHE A 142 -4.64 12.07 19.53
C PHE A 142 -3.72 10.85 19.34
N GLU A 143 -3.49 10.07 20.39
CA GLU A 143 -2.72 8.82 20.31
C GLU A 143 -3.39 7.79 19.39
N ASN A 144 -4.72 7.71 19.37
CA ASN A 144 -5.43 6.86 18.43
C ASN A 144 -5.14 7.26 16.96
N ALA A 145 -5.13 8.56 16.66
CA ALA A 145 -4.79 9.01 15.31
C ALA A 145 -3.33 8.67 14.93
N ILE A 146 -2.40 8.80 15.88
CA ILE A 146 -1.00 8.39 15.70
C ILE A 146 -0.92 6.89 15.43
N ASN A 147 -1.55 6.06 16.26
CA ASN A 147 -1.55 4.60 16.13
C ASN A 147 -2.09 4.13 14.78
N ILE A 148 -3.17 4.75 14.30
CA ILE A 148 -3.72 4.46 12.98
C ILE A 148 -2.73 4.85 11.87
N SER A 149 -2.07 6.01 12.00
CA SER A 149 -1.09 6.45 11.00
C SER A 149 0.14 5.54 10.93
N HIS A 150 0.63 5.06 12.07
CA HIS A 150 1.74 4.09 12.13
C HIS A 150 1.35 2.75 11.49
N PHE A 151 0.12 2.28 11.74
CA PHE A 151 -0.35 1.02 11.17
C PHE A 151 -0.44 1.06 9.63
N VAL A 152 -0.82 2.20 9.06
CA VAL A 152 -0.91 2.34 7.59
C VAL A 152 0.47 2.46 6.94
N SER A 153 1.50 2.85 7.70
CA SER A 153 2.88 2.96 7.21
C SER A 153 3.03 3.91 6.03
N PHE A 154 2.59 5.15 6.20
CA PHE A 154 2.78 6.22 5.22
C PHE A 154 4.27 6.50 4.96
N GLY A 155 4.60 7.02 3.78
CA GLY A 155 5.97 7.42 3.47
C GLY A 155 6.50 8.50 4.40
N LYS A 156 5.64 9.43 4.83
CA LYS A 156 5.93 10.42 5.87
C LYS A 156 4.68 10.68 6.69
N THR A 157 4.87 10.82 8.00
CA THR A 157 3.82 11.27 8.91
C THR A 157 4.31 12.46 9.70
N LEU A 158 3.50 13.50 9.80
CA LEU A 158 3.74 14.63 10.69
C LEU A 158 2.45 15.09 11.35
N ALA A 159 2.57 15.69 12.52
CA ALA A 159 1.46 16.33 13.21
C ALA A 159 1.57 17.85 13.17
N VAL A 160 0.44 18.54 13.08
CA VAL A 160 0.38 20.00 13.18
C VAL A 160 -0.51 20.37 14.37
N THR A 161 0.05 21.04 15.37
CA THR A 161 -0.64 21.37 16.60
C THR A 161 -0.27 22.76 17.13
N ARG A 162 -1.10 23.27 18.04
CA ARG A 162 -0.82 24.47 18.86
C ARG A 162 -0.62 24.16 20.35
N HIS A 163 -0.80 22.90 20.74
CA HIS A 163 -0.85 22.46 22.13
C HIS A 163 0.47 21.84 22.53
N ASP A 164 1.06 22.28 23.63
CA ASP A 164 2.35 21.78 24.12
C ASP A 164 2.27 20.33 24.57
N GLU A 165 1.16 19.94 25.17
CA GLU A 165 0.94 18.55 25.60
C GLU A 165 0.98 17.57 24.42
N LEU A 166 0.48 17.99 23.23
CA LEU A 166 0.49 17.14 22.05
C LEU A 166 1.90 17.10 21.41
N VAL A 167 2.71 18.14 21.57
CA VAL A 167 4.12 18.12 21.16
C VAL A 167 4.86 17.04 21.94
N GLN A 168 4.68 16.97 23.27
CA GLN A 168 5.30 15.95 24.11
C GLN A 168 4.89 14.52 23.72
N ILE A 169 3.60 14.33 23.35
CA ILE A 169 3.12 13.04 22.83
C ILE A 169 3.84 12.71 21.50
N CYS A 170 3.97 13.67 20.58
CA CYS A 170 4.67 13.46 19.31
C CYS A 170 6.15 13.06 19.51
N GLU A 171 6.83 13.68 20.46
CA GLU A 171 8.22 13.35 20.80
C GLU A 171 8.35 11.91 21.32
N ARG A 172 7.45 11.49 22.22
CA ARG A 172 7.39 10.13 22.74
C ARG A 172 7.11 9.09 21.66
N GLU A 173 6.18 9.40 20.75
CA GLU A 173 5.77 8.52 19.65
C GLU A 173 6.65 8.66 18.38
N HIS A 174 7.73 9.44 18.46
CA HIS A 174 8.67 9.69 17.35
C HIS A 174 8.00 10.24 16.08
N ILE A 175 6.94 11.05 16.24
CA ILE A 175 6.26 11.75 15.14
C ILE A 175 6.82 13.17 15.01
N HIS A 176 7.19 13.54 13.80
CA HIS A 176 7.58 14.93 13.53
C HIS A 176 6.40 15.88 13.79
N CYS A 177 6.63 16.90 14.61
CA CYS A 177 5.58 17.83 15.03
C CYS A 177 5.89 19.27 14.58
N ILE A 178 4.88 19.95 14.05
CA ILE A 178 4.93 21.38 13.75
C ILE A 178 4.05 22.09 14.77
N LYS A 179 4.67 22.81 15.71
CA LYS A 179 3.95 23.72 16.61
C LYS A 179 3.72 25.05 15.94
N HIS A 180 2.51 25.63 16.10
CA HIS A 180 2.17 26.95 15.56
C HIS A 180 1.18 27.70 16.43
N ASN A 181 1.09 29.05 16.22
CA ASN A 181 0.14 29.92 16.89
C ASN A 181 -0.79 30.64 15.91
N MET A 182 -0.88 30.14 14.68
CA MET A 182 -1.68 30.78 13.62
C MET A 182 -3.18 30.64 13.88
N PRO A 183 -4.01 31.66 13.59
CA PRO A 183 -5.41 31.68 13.99
C PRO A 183 -6.33 30.81 13.11
N TYR A 184 -5.98 30.59 11.85
CA TYR A 184 -6.89 29.99 10.88
C TYR A 184 -6.58 28.51 10.62
N ARG A 185 -7.62 27.71 10.34
CA ARG A 185 -7.49 26.28 9.99
C ARG A 185 -6.66 26.06 8.72
N ASN A 186 -6.79 26.95 7.75
CA ASN A 186 -6.04 26.85 6.49
C ASN A 186 -4.53 27.02 6.69
N ASP A 187 -4.09 27.76 7.69
CA ASP A 187 -2.66 27.92 7.98
C ASP A 187 -2.03 26.60 8.39
N MET A 188 -2.75 25.79 9.16
CA MET A 188 -2.32 24.45 9.58
C MET A 188 -2.10 23.52 8.36
N VAL A 189 -3.03 23.55 7.39
CA VAL A 189 -2.89 22.81 6.14
C VAL A 189 -1.65 23.28 5.37
N ARG A 190 -1.48 24.58 5.20
CA ARG A 190 -0.34 25.19 4.48
C ARG A 190 1.00 24.85 5.13
N LEU A 191 1.09 24.88 6.46
CA LEU A 191 2.30 24.51 7.19
C LEU A 191 2.68 23.04 6.95
N GLY A 192 1.73 22.13 7.11
CA GLY A 192 1.96 20.71 6.91
C GLY A 192 2.37 20.39 5.47
N VAL A 193 1.63 20.90 4.48
CA VAL A 193 1.95 20.69 3.05
C VAL A 193 3.32 21.25 2.71
N SER A 194 3.62 22.51 3.11
CA SER A 194 4.92 23.13 2.85
C SER A 194 6.07 22.33 3.42
N ARG A 195 5.89 21.72 4.59
CA ARG A 195 6.92 20.88 5.22
C ARG A 195 7.17 19.61 4.41
N ILE A 196 6.10 18.89 4.04
CA ILE A 196 6.21 17.67 3.22
C ILE A 196 6.90 17.97 1.89
N LEU A 197 6.47 19.01 1.18
CA LEU A 197 7.06 19.37 -0.11
C LEU A 197 8.53 19.75 -0.01
N LYS A 198 8.94 20.51 1.03
CA LYS A 198 10.36 20.84 1.26
C LYS A 198 11.22 19.61 1.49
N GLU A 199 10.70 18.62 2.21
CA GLU A 199 11.44 17.38 2.48
C GLU A 199 11.47 16.45 1.27
N THR A 200 10.40 16.40 0.47
CA THR A 200 10.36 15.65 -0.79
C THR A 200 11.38 16.17 -1.80
N ASN A 201 11.51 17.48 -1.92
CA ASN A 201 12.48 18.09 -2.83
C ASN A 201 13.95 17.87 -2.43
N ARG A 202 14.22 17.64 -1.15
CA ARG A 202 15.59 17.36 -0.65
C ARG A 202 16.03 15.91 -0.92
N HIS A 203 15.12 14.98 -0.98
CA HIS A 203 15.37 13.56 -1.18
C HIS A 203 14.71 13.09 -2.47
N LYS A 204 15.45 13.08 -3.59
CA LYS A 204 14.98 12.66 -4.93
C LYS A 204 14.38 11.24 -4.99
N SER A 205 14.57 10.42 -3.96
CA SER A 205 14.15 9.02 -3.92
C SER A 205 12.74 8.76 -3.40
N CYS A 206 12.02 9.78 -2.88
CA CYS A 206 10.70 9.59 -2.29
C CYS A 206 9.74 10.67 -2.81
N CYS A 207 9.10 10.40 -3.95
CA CYS A 207 8.07 11.30 -4.48
C CYS A 207 6.75 11.08 -3.75
N THR A 208 6.30 12.06 -2.95
CA THR A 208 4.94 12.06 -2.42
C THR A 208 3.97 12.33 -3.57
N GLN A 209 3.11 11.36 -3.89
CA GLN A 209 2.05 11.47 -4.90
C GLN A 209 0.76 12.03 -4.31
N GLY A 210 0.53 11.82 -3.01
CA GLY A 210 -0.65 12.28 -2.32
C GLY A 210 -0.38 12.66 -0.86
N ILE A 211 -1.26 13.52 -0.34
CA ILE A 211 -1.23 13.93 1.07
C ILE A 211 -2.59 13.62 1.69
N LEU A 212 -2.59 12.78 2.72
CA LEU A 212 -3.76 12.50 3.53
C LEU A 212 -3.80 13.47 4.72
N PHE A 213 -4.94 14.11 4.94
CA PHE A 213 -5.20 14.89 6.15
C PHE A 213 -6.04 14.06 7.10
N LEU A 214 -5.44 13.66 8.23
CA LEU A 214 -6.08 12.84 9.26
C LEU A 214 -6.55 13.72 10.43
N PRO A 215 -7.87 13.93 10.60
CA PRO A 215 -8.40 14.62 11.77
C PRO A 215 -8.17 13.77 13.03
N SER A 216 -7.59 14.37 14.07
CA SER A 216 -7.30 13.67 15.33
C SER A 216 -8.48 13.59 16.31
N ASP A 217 -9.61 14.20 15.98
CA ASP A 217 -10.82 14.21 16.81
C ASP A 217 -11.92 13.27 16.31
N GLN A 218 -11.60 12.36 15.43
CA GLN A 218 -12.52 11.38 14.85
C GLN A 218 -12.14 9.94 15.24
N PRO A 219 -12.53 9.47 16.43
CA PRO A 219 -12.10 8.19 16.98
C PRO A 219 -12.66 6.96 16.26
N LEU A 220 -13.67 7.13 15.41
CA LEU A 220 -14.31 6.03 14.68
C LEU A 220 -13.66 5.73 13.32
N ILE A 221 -12.64 6.50 12.90
CA ILE A 221 -11.84 6.14 11.74
C ILE A 221 -11.11 4.84 12.04
N THR A 222 -11.30 3.84 11.19
CA THR A 222 -10.64 2.55 11.33
C THR A 222 -9.40 2.45 10.44
N LYS A 223 -8.47 1.57 10.80
CA LYS A 223 -7.30 1.24 9.98
C LYS A 223 -7.72 0.81 8.57
N THR A 224 -8.70 -0.07 8.48
CA THR A 224 -9.22 -0.61 7.21
C THR A 224 -9.83 0.48 6.33
N SER A 225 -10.64 1.38 6.89
CA SER A 225 -11.22 2.47 6.11
C SER A 225 -10.17 3.43 5.56
N LEU A 226 -9.11 3.68 6.33
CA LEU A 226 -8.02 4.53 5.90
C LEU A 226 -7.16 3.86 4.81
N GLN A 227 -6.87 2.57 4.96
CA GLN A 227 -6.17 1.78 3.93
C GLN A 227 -6.98 1.73 2.63
N LEU A 228 -8.29 1.48 2.71
CA LEU A 228 -9.17 1.47 1.54
C LEU A 228 -9.18 2.82 0.82
N LEU A 229 -9.26 3.92 1.55
CA LEU A 229 -9.19 5.27 0.97
C LEU A 229 -7.87 5.49 0.22
N CYS A 230 -6.75 5.08 0.80
CA CYS A 230 -5.44 5.19 0.18
C CYS A 230 -5.30 4.28 -1.06
N LEU A 231 -5.84 3.07 -1.03
CA LEU A 231 -5.87 2.17 -2.19
C LEU A 231 -6.71 2.75 -3.34
N LEU A 232 -7.88 3.31 -3.03
CA LEU A 232 -8.71 3.99 -4.03
C LEU A 232 -8.00 5.19 -4.65
N PHE A 233 -7.29 5.98 -3.85
CA PHE A 233 -6.46 7.08 -4.36
C PHE A 233 -5.38 6.58 -5.32
N ILE A 234 -4.64 5.52 -4.95
CA ILE A 234 -3.60 4.94 -5.80
C ILE A 234 -4.20 4.40 -7.10
N TYR A 235 -5.33 3.68 -7.00
CA TYR A 235 -5.99 3.06 -8.16
C TYR A 235 -6.49 4.10 -9.18
N TYR A 236 -7.18 5.13 -8.69
CA TYR A 236 -7.78 6.11 -9.59
C TYR A 236 -6.89 7.32 -9.88
N ASN A 237 -5.75 7.42 -9.21
CA ASN A 237 -4.87 8.59 -9.27
C ASN A 237 -5.62 9.93 -9.14
N SER A 238 -6.63 9.97 -8.26
CA SER A 238 -7.55 11.08 -8.08
C SER A 238 -7.72 11.44 -6.60
N SER A 239 -8.18 12.66 -6.34
CA SER A 239 -8.41 13.12 -4.97
C SER A 239 -9.74 12.60 -4.44
N TYR A 240 -9.73 11.95 -3.27
CA TYR A 240 -10.91 11.50 -2.55
C TYR A 240 -11.08 12.25 -1.25
N PHE A 241 -12.32 12.62 -0.95
CA PHE A 241 -12.72 13.17 0.33
C PHE A 241 -13.61 12.16 1.04
N ALA A 242 -13.18 11.67 2.21
CA ALA A 242 -14.06 10.95 3.10
C ALA A 242 -14.85 11.98 3.93
N CYS A 243 -16.12 12.17 3.63
CA CYS A 243 -17.03 12.95 4.45
C CYS A 243 -17.76 12.05 5.42
N ASN A 244 -17.74 12.36 6.72
CA ASN A 244 -18.69 11.77 7.66
C ASN A 244 -20.10 12.29 7.31
N SER A 245 -21.03 11.38 7.10
CA SER A 245 -22.44 11.66 6.80
C SER A 245 -23.25 12.23 7.99
N THR A 246 -22.58 12.75 9.02
CA THR A 246 -23.22 13.30 10.24
C THR A 246 -23.39 14.80 10.26
N ASP A 247 -22.95 15.52 9.22
CA ASP A 247 -23.33 16.92 9.07
C ASP A 247 -24.67 17.03 8.32
N LYS A 248 -25.74 16.63 9.00
CA LYS A 248 -27.09 17.15 8.71
C LYS A 248 -27.24 18.45 9.46
N SER A 249 -27.25 19.54 8.69
CA SER A 249 -27.76 20.91 8.90
C SER A 249 -27.54 21.52 10.28
#